data_e588a6624831da85e365362df9068ab1
#
_entry.id   e588a6624831da85e365362df9068ab1
#
_cell.length_a   1.000
_cell.length_b   1.000
_cell.length_c   1.000
_cell.angle_alpha   90.00
_cell.angle_beta   90.00
_cell.angle_gamma   90.00
#
_symmetry.space_group_name_H-M   'P 1'
#
loop_
_entity.id
_entity.type
_entity.pdbx_description
1 polymer ?
#
loop_
_entity_poly.entity_id
_entity_poly.type
_entity_poly.pdbx_seq_one_letter_code
_entity_poly.pdbx_strand_id
1 'polypeptide(L)'
;MANHKSILSLFIIALACVYAQASTRYVGGDISMLPQYEKHSSGYKNVKGQKISDLITWAVEDCGWNTFRVRIFVNPQQKAPDYQKTDYAIVQDLAYVTEMGKRIKAAGAYFMLDFHYSDSWVDAGHIQAPKAWKGLNDELMADSLGTYTHRVLRTLKEAGAAPDLVQVCNEIMYGLCDRRVHPYDYNGDNWEGYLALLRAGCNAVREECPEAQIIIHTDRPCNKVYAYYYYNKLIDNGVDYDIIGLCYYPFWHADFSPTSSDKGADVLAPLVSAMKYLKVTFPEKRVHIVECAYNFQYWPAEGTYNYDTRPVWPNTVQGQYDFVKDLVDNLKPLENVDGINYWFPEDAGNGDYVNWTTKAGLVEEEWSNRGFWSEGTTTAGHAINKTGAVSGEKTAADVCAPYYMRHFYNEVPQGLEAVSRQPSAFSKILKDGQLLIVQPDGSLVGLDGSRR
;
A
#
# COMPACT_ATOMS: atom_id res chain seq x y z
N MET A 1 -51.59 51.82 31.00
CA MET A 1 -51.29 51.52 29.60
C MET A 1 -49.88 51.10 29.47
N ALA A 2 -49.63 49.80 29.43
CA ALA A 2 -48.30 49.23 29.39
C ALA A 2 -48.13 48.54 28.00
N ASN A 3 -47.16 49.04 27.25
CA ASN A 3 -46.76 48.49 25.95
C ASN A 3 -45.82 47.30 26.15
N HIS A 4 -46.26 46.11 25.81
CA HIS A 4 -45.39 44.94 25.67
C HIS A 4 -44.81 44.94 24.27
N LYS A 5 -43.52 45.17 24.17
CA LYS A 5 -42.73 44.84 22.94
C LYS A 5 -42.24 43.41 23.05
N SER A 6 -42.79 42.54 22.27
CA SER A 6 -42.29 41.17 22.09
C SER A 6 -41.02 41.20 21.27
N ILE A 7 -39.93 40.72 21.84
CA ILE A 7 -38.68 40.48 21.15
C ILE A 7 -38.74 39.06 20.58
N LEU A 8 -38.93 39.00 19.25
CA LEU A 8 -38.87 37.72 18.52
C LEU A 8 -37.38 37.40 18.26
N SER A 9 -36.83 36.51 19.06
CA SER A 9 -35.48 35.99 18.82
C SER A 9 -35.53 34.99 17.66
N LEU A 10 -34.99 35.38 16.51
CA LEU A 10 -34.73 34.48 15.39
C LEU A 10 -33.52 33.59 15.78
N PHE A 11 -33.79 32.35 16.10
CA PHE A 11 -32.75 31.29 16.12
C PHE A 11 -32.48 30.88 14.66
N ILE A 12 -31.40 31.38 14.07
CA ILE A 12 -30.86 30.87 12.83
C ILE A 12 -30.16 29.55 13.18
N ILE A 13 -30.85 28.44 12.98
CA ILE A 13 -30.21 27.11 12.99
C ILE A 13 -29.41 27.03 11.69
N ALA A 14 -28.13 27.29 11.76
CA ALA A 14 -27.20 26.94 10.69
C ALA A 14 -27.14 25.40 10.60
N LEU A 15 -27.94 24.83 9.72
CA LEU A 15 -27.81 23.43 9.32
C LEU A 15 -26.49 23.33 8.55
N ALA A 16 -25.40 23.02 9.24
CA ALA A 16 -24.17 22.59 8.61
C ALA A 16 -24.47 21.22 7.96
N CYS A 17 -24.85 21.26 6.67
CA CYS A 17 -24.77 20.05 5.85
C CYS A 17 -23.30 19.67 5.77
N VAL A 18 -22.88 18.79 6.66
CA VAL A 18 -21.63 18.05 6.48
C VAL A 18 -21.91 17.11 5.31
N TYR A 19 -21.63 17.59 4.11
CA TYR A 19 -21.46 16.67 2.99
C TYR A 19 -20.33 15.73 3.42
N ALA A 20 -20.66 14.48 3.66
CA ALA A 20 -19.66 13.43 3.74
C ALA A 20 -18.96 13.43 2.38
N GLN A 21 -17.84 14.11 2.29
CA GLN A 21 -17.00 14.10 1.12
C GLN A 21 -16.62 12.64 0.94
N ALA A 22 -17.05 12.02 -0.16
CA ALA A 22 -16.65 10.66 -0.47
C ALA A 22 -15.13 10.62 -0.34
N SER A 23 -14.61 9.75 0.53
CA SER A 23 -13.16 9.67 0.72
C SER A 23 -12.50 9.38 -0.61
N THR A 24 -11.47 10.14 -0.94
CA THR A 24 -10.66 9.90 -2.13
C THR A 24 -10.21 8.44 -2.13
N ARG A 25 -10.37 7.76 -3.24
CA ARG A 25 -9.80 6.44 -3.45
C ARG A 25 -8.56 6.56 -4.31
N TYR A 26 -7.56 5.73 -4.01
CA TYR A 26 -6.26 5.74 -4.63
C TYR A 26 -6.04 4.46 -5.44
N VAL A 27 -5.68 4.60 -6.70
CA VAL A 27 -5.41 3.48 -7.59
C VAL A 27 -4.14 3.74 -8.36
N GLY A 28 -3.22 2.80 -8.33
CA GLY A 28 -1.98 2.96 -9.06
C GLY A 28 -0.96 1.88 -8.78
N GLY A 29 0.31 2.27 -8.70
CA GLY A 29 1.39 1.31 -8.49
C GLY A 29 2.65 1.92 -7.89
N ASP A 30 3.48 1.04 -7.36
CA ASP A 30 4.86 1.38 -7.00
C ASP A 30 5.72 1.34 -8.25
N ILE A 31 6.18 2.51 -8.66
CA ILE A 31 6.99 2.71 -9.87
C ILE A 31 8.42 3.14 -9.54
N SER A 32 8.91 2.73 -8.41
CA SER A 32 10.22 3.14 -7.90
C SER A 32 11.38 2.81 -8.83
N MET A 33 11.20 1.84 -9.72
CA MET A 33 12.22 1.42 -10.69
C MET A 33 12.04 2.03 -12.08
N LEU A 34 10.97 2.76 -12.34
CA LEU A 34 10.62 3.25 -13.67
C LEU A 34 11.80 3.93 -14.42
N PRO A 35 12.56 4.87 -13.83
CA PRO A 35 13.69 5.48 -14.52
C PRO A 35 14.81 4.48 -14.92
N GLN A 36 14.96 3.39 -14.15
CA GLN A 36 15.93 2.35 -14.49
C GLN A 36 15.43 1.53 -15.68
N TYR A 37 14.15 1.16 -15.71
CA TYR A 37 13.55 0.49 -16.86
C TYR A 37 13.58 1.38 -18.10
N GLU A 38 13.22 2.65 -18.00
CA GLU A 38 13.28 3.61 -19.11
C GLU A 38 14.70 3.76 -19.70
N LYS A 39 15.72 3.70 -18.83
CA LYS A 39 17.12 3.79 -19.24
C LYS A 39 17.64 2.52 -19.93
N HIS A 40 17.15 1.35 -19.50
CA HIS A 40 17.75 0.06 -19.86
C HIS A 40 16.84 -0.81 -20.72
N SER A 41 15.61 -0.39 -21.00
CA SER A 41 14.68 -1.12 -21.87
C SER A 41 14.37 -0.36 -23.16
N SER A 42 13.74 -1.04 -24.11
CA SER A 42 13.25 -0.43 -25.35
C SER A 42 11.97 0.41 -25.17
N GLY A 43 11.49 0.56 -23.92
CA GLY A 43 10.27 1.28 -23.56
C GLY A 43 9.01 0.42 -23.63
N TYR A 44 7.85 1.06 -23.51
CA TYR A 44 6.55 0.42 -23.34
C TYR A 44 5.63 0.67 -24.53
N LYS A 45 4.68 -0.23 -24.75
CA LYS A 45 3.61 -0.10 -25.75
C LYS A 45 2.24 -0.24 -25.10
N ASN A 46 1.28 0.53 -25.60
CA ASN A 46 -0.13 0.43 -25.22
C ASN A 46 -0.81 -0.77 -25.91
N VAL A 47 -2.12 -0.94 -25.63
CA VAL A 47 -2.93 -2.04 -26.21
C VAL A 47 -3.02 -2.02 -27.73
N LYS A 48 -2.74 -0.88 -28.37
CA LYS A 48 -2.72 -0.74 -29.84
C LYS A 48 -1.33 -1.01 -30.43
N GLY A 49 -0.34 -1.34 -29.59
CA GLY A 49 1.04 -1.52 -29.99
C GLY A 49 1.81 -0.20 -30.25
N GLN A 50 1.24 0.92 -29.86
CA GLN A 50 1.87 2.24 -30.01
C GLN A 50 2.81 2.48 -28.82
N LYS A 51 3.94 3.14 -29.09
CA LYS A 51 4.90 3.48 -28.05
C LYS A 51 4.28 4.46 -27.04
N ILE A 52 4.46 4.16 -25.77
CA ILE A 52 4.14 5.04 -24.64
C ILE A 52 5.35 5.97 -24.44
N SER A 53 5.16 7.27 -24.52
CA SER A 53 6.21 8.26 -24.36
C SER A 53 6.57 8.53 -22.90
N ASP A 54 5.56 8.53 -22.03
CA ASP A 54 5.69 8.68 -20.57
C ASP A 54 4.68 7.76 -19.88
N LEU A 55 5.19 6.82 -19.09
CA LEU A 55 4.35 5.78 -18.48
C LEU A 55 3.40 6.34 -17.41
N ILE A 56 3.83 7.36 -16.67
CA ILE A 56 3.02 7.98 -15.61
C ILE A 56 1.82 8.68 -16.23
N THR A 57 2.06 9.56 -17.20
CA THR A 57 1.00 10.28 -17.93
C THR A 57 0.03 9.31 -18.57
N TRP A 58 0.55 8.28 -19.25
CA TRP A 58 -0.28 7.26 -19.87
C TRP A 58 -1.14 6.49 -18.84
N ALA A 59 -0.58 6.12 -17.70
CA ALA A 59 -1.34 5.42 -16.68
C ALA A 59 -2.47 6.28 -16.10
N VAL A 60 -2.25 7.59 -15.95
CA VAL A 60 -3.29 8.55 -15.54
C VAL A 60 -4.38 8.67 -16.62
N GLU A 61 -4.00 8.97 -17.86
CA GLU A 61 -4.92 9.33 -18.92
C GLU A 61 -5.68 8.12 -19.51
N ASP A 62 -4.98 7.01 -19.73
CA ASP A 62 -5.55 5.82 -20.38
C ASP A 62 -6.08 4.79 -19.38
N CYS A 63 -5.34 4.51 -18.29
CA CYS A 63 -5.76 3.52 -17.29
C CYS A 63 -6.60 4.13 -16.17
N GLY A 64 -6.61 5.45 -16.03
CA GLY A 64 -7.34 6.15 -14.97
C GLY A 64 -6.70 5.97 -13.59
N TRP A 65 -5.39 5.75 -13.51
CA TRP A 65 -4.67 5.74 -12.24
C TRP A 65 -4.55 7.15 -11.69
N ASN A 66 -4.51 7.27 -10.37
CA ASN A 66 -4.37 8.57 -9.71
C ASN A 66 -3.28 8.61 -8.65
N THR A 67 -2.57 7.50 -8.38
CA THR A 67 -1.59 7.42 -7.30
C THR A 67 -0.36 6.65 -7.74
N PHE A 68 0.82 7.17 -7.38
CA PHE A 68 2.08 6.46 -7.60
C PHE A 68 2.92 6.47 -6.34
N ARG A 69 3.38 5.29 -5.95
CA ARG A 69 4.28 5.07 -4.81
C ARG A 69 5.72 5.03 -5.30
N VAL A 70 6.60 5.71 -4.58
CA VAL A 70 8.05 5.69 -4.80
C VAL A 70 8.75 5.58 -3.46
N ARG A 71 9.62 4.58 -3.33
CA ARG A 71 10.44 4.39 -2.13
C ARG A 71 11.66 5.30 -2.13
N ILE A 72 12.17 5.59 -0.93
CA ILE A 72 13.41 6.34 -0.73
C ILE A 72 14.32 5.61 0.29
N PHE A 73 15.60 5.50 -0.04
CA PHE A 73 16.65 5.05 0.86
C PHE A 73 17.45 6.24 1.42
N VAL A 74 18.09 6.03 2.59
CA VAL A 74 18.84 7.11 3.27
C VAL A 74 20.11 7.46 2.50
N ASN A 75 20.90 6.45 2.16
CA ASN A 75 22.11 6.58 1.35
C ASN A 75 22.29 5.33 0.50
N PRO A 76 21.51 5.16 -0.56
CA PRO A 76 21.59 3.99 -1.40
C PRO A 76 22.96 3.88 -2.04
N GLN A 77 23.54 2.71 -1.97
CA GLN A 77 24.80 2.39 -2.62
C GLN A 77 24.55 1.30 -3.64
N GLN A 78 25.19 1.37 -4.77
CA GLN A 78 25.16 0.29 -5.76
C GLN A 78 25.72 -1.03 -5.22
N LYS A 79 26.28 -1.03 -4.01
CA LYS A 79 26.66 -2.20 -3.24
C LYS A 79 26.02 -2.09 -1.87
N ALA A 80 24.92 -2.78 -1.68
CA ALA A 80 24.34 -2.92 -0.35
C ALA A 80 25.36 -3.65 0.58
N PRO A 81 25.49 -3.21 1.84
CA PRO A 81 26.47 -3.82 2.77
C PRO A 81 26.29 -5.33 2.95
N ASP A 82 25.04 -5.81 2.84
CA ASP A 82 24.66 -7.19 3.08
C ASP A 82 24.56 -8.02 1.79
N TYR A 83 24.58 -7.37 0.63
CA TYR A 83 24.63 -8.03 -0.67
C TYR A 83 26.06 -7.94 -1.21
N GLN A 84 26.69 -9.05 -1.42
CA GLN A 84 28.06 -9.11 -2.01
C GLN A 84 28.08 -8.67 -3.49
N LYS A 85 26.94 -8.32 -4.05
CA LYS A 85 26.75 -7.95 -5.44
C LYS A 85 26.17 -6.54 -5.55
N THR A 86 26.40 -5.90 -6.68
CA THR A 86 25.77 -4.62 -7.01
C THR A 86 24.27 -4.82 -7.20
N ASP A 87 23.46 -4.09 -6.45
CA ASP A 87 22.00 -4.10 -6.59
C ASP A 87 21.53 -2.83 -7.31
N TYR A 88 21.13 -2.99 -8.56
CA TYR A 88 20.66 -1.88 -9.38
C TYR A 88 19.24 -1.40 -9.01
N ALA A 89 18.54 -2.15 -8.16
CA ALA A 89 17.27 -1.73 -7.62
C ALA A 89 17.40 -0.77 -6.42
N ILE A 90 18.61 -0.60 -5.88
CA ILE A 90 18.91 0.29 -4.74
C ILE A 90 19.57 1.56 -5.25
N VAL A 91 18.79 2.47 -5.82
CA VAL A 91 19.25 3.72 -6.42
C VAL A 91 18.42 4.94 -6.01
N GLN A 92 17.31 4.73 -5.28
CA GLN A 92 16.34 5.76 -4.96
C GLN A 92 16.85 6.65 -3.82
N ASP A 93 17.78 7.54 -4.15
CA ASP A 93 18.20 8.65 -3.27
C ASP A 93 17.23 9.83 -3.38
N LEU A 94 17.50 10.88 -2.60
CA LEU A 94 16.65 12.07 -2.57
C LEU A 94 16.55 12.76 -3.94
N ALA A 95 17.62 12.81 -4.72
CA ALA A 95 17.62 13.44 -6.05
C ALA A 95 16.74 12.65 -7.03
N TYR A 96 16.89 11.32 -7.03
CA TYR A 96 16.09 10.41 -7.83
C TYR A 96 14.58 10.54 -7.49
N VAL A 97 14.26 10.50 -6.22
CA VAL A 97 12.86 10.57 -5.75
C VAL A 97 12.25 11.96 -6.00
N THR A 98 13.06 13.02 -5.93
CA THR A 98 12.61 14.39 -6.27
C THR A 98 12.17 14.47 -7.73
N GLU A 99 12.94 13.93 -8.66
CA GLU A 99 12.55 13.93 -10.09
C GLU A 99 11.30 13.06 -10.34
N MET A 100 11.18 11.91 -9.67
CA MET A 100 9.97 11.09 -9.73
C MET A 100 8.74 11.82 -9.20
N GLY A 101 8.85 12.46 -8.04
CA GLY A 101 7.77 13.25 -7.46
C GLY A 101 7.31 14.39 -8.36
N LYS A 102 8.24 15.10 -9.02
CA LYS A 102 7.91 16.14 -10.03
C LYS A 102 7.12 15.55 -11.19
N ARG A 103 7.55 14.42 -11.75
CA ARG A 103 6.84 13.74 -12.85
C ARG A 103 5.42 13.34 -12.44
N ILE A 104 5.27 12.76 -11.25
CA ILE A 104 3.97 12.35 -10.72
C ILE A 104 3.04 13.56 -10.55
N LYS A 105 3.53 14.64 -9.93
CA LYS A 105 2.74 15.87 -9.74
C LYS A 105 2.42 16.55 -11.07
N ALA A 106 3.32 16.53 -12.04
CA ALA A 106 3.09 17.07 -13.38
C ALA A 106 1.99 16.31 -14.15
N ALA A 107 1.86 15.01 -13.92
CA ALA A 107 0.76 14.19 -14.44
C ALA A 107 -0.58 14.39 -13.70
N GLY A 108 -0.62 15.22 -12.67
CA GLY A 108 -1.82 15.48 -11.86
C GLY A 108 -2.19 14.34 -10.89
N ALA A 109 -1.25 13.46 -10.59
CA ALA A 109 -1.48 12.32 -9.71
C ALA A 109 -1.01 12.59 -8.26
N TYR A 110 -1.53 11.79 -7.33
CA TYR A 110 -1.08 11.76 -5.95
C TYR A 110 0.27 11.05 -5.85
N PHE A 111 1.19 11.65 -5.10
CA PHE A 111 2.49 11.09 -4.82
C PHE A 111 2.50 10.43 -3.43
N MET A 112 2.75 9.12 -3.38
CA MET A 112 2.98 8.36 -2.16
C MET A 112 4.48 8.15 -1.99
N LEU A 113 5.06 8.74 -0.96
CA LEU A 113 6.46 8.56 -0.60
C LEU A 113 6.59 7.43 0.42
N ASP A 114 7.43 6.45 0.12
CA ASP A 114 7.73 5.32 1.01
C ASP A 114 9.15 5.43 1.56
N PHE A 115 9.27 5.76 2.83
CA PHE A 115 10.56 5.75 3.52
C PHE A 115 10.98 4.32 3.87
N HIS A 116 12.20 3.93 3.51
CA HIS A 116 12.79 2.68 4.01
C HIS A 116 13.65 2.88 5.27
N TYR A 117 14.08 4.10 5.59
CA TYR A 117 14.99 4.42 6.72
C TYR A 117 16.17 3.46 6.82
N SER A 118 16.71 3.08 5.69
CA SER A 118 17.87 2.21 5.52
C SER A 118 18.64 2.60 4.25
N ASP A 119 19.83 2.07 4.06
CA ASP A 119 20.59 2.24 2.82
C ASP A 119 20.19 1.20 1.76
N SER A 120 19.31 0.25 2.11
CA SER A 120 18.78 -0.80 1.25
C SER A 120 17.37 -1.20 1.67
N TRP A 121 16.87 -2.30 1.12
CA TRP A 121 15.55 -2.85 1.40
C TRP A 121 15.28 -3.01 2.90
N VAL A 122 14.08 -2.59 3.31
CA VAL A 122 13.45 -2.93 4.59
C VAL A 122 12.18 -3.72 4.29
N ASP A 123 12.04 -4.83 4.97
CA ASP A 123 10.88 -5.72 4.93
C ASP A 123 10.77 -6.49 6.26
N ALA A 124 9.83 -7.43 6.34
CA ALA A 124 9.61 -8.25 7.53
C ALA A 124 10.87 -8.99 8.04
N GLY A 125 11.84 -9.28 7.16
CA GLY A 125 13.10 -9.95 7.49
C GLY A 125 14.29 -8.99 7.65
N HIS A 126 14.19 -7.78 7.16
CA HIS A 126 15.29 -6.82 7.06
C HIS A 126 14.91 -5.49 7.70
N ILE A 127 15.33 -5.28 8.94
CA ILE A 127 15.01 -4.08 9.75
C ILE A 127 16.21 -3.20 10.06
N GLN A 128 17.31 -3.36 9.31
CA GLN A 128 18.59 -2.73 9.59
C GLN A 128 18.55 -1.20 9.48
N ALA A 129 19.23 -0.54 10.44
CA ALA A 129 19.47 0.89 10.35
C ALA A 129 20.44 1.25 9.22
N PRO A 130 20.38 2.48 8.68
CA PRO A 130 21.41 2.99 7.78
C PRO A 130 22.81 2.89 8.42
N LYS A 131 23.81 2.68 7.62
CA LYS A 131 25.20 2.56 8.11
C LYS A 131 25.62 3.76 8.98
N ALA A 132 25.18 4.97 8.60
CA ALA A 132 25.50 6.19 9.35
C ALA A 132 24.86 6.27 10.74
N TRP A 133 23.79 5.49 11.01
CA TRP A 133 23.07 5.48 12.27
C TRP A 133 23.36 4.26 13.12
N LYS A 134 24.17 3.31 12.65
CA LYS A 134 24.51 2.10 13.41
C LYS A 134 25.16 2.43 14.75
N GLY A 135 24.66 1.80 15.81
CA GLY A 135 25.18 1.98 17.17
C GLY A 135 24.66 3.20 17.92
N LEU A 136 23.78 4.01 17.34
CA LEU A 136 23.10 5.09 18.06
C LEU A 136 22.14 4.50 19.11
N ASN A 137 22.04 5.16 20.27
CA ASN A 137 20.99 4.86 21.24
C ASN A 137 19.61 5.28 20.69
N ASP A 138 18.54 5.00 21.42
CA ASP A 138 17.17 5.21 20.92
C ASP A 138 16.85 6.70 20.69
N GLU A 139 17.31 7.59 21.55
CA GLU A 139 17.14 9.04 21.45
C GLU A 139 17.82 9.59 20.19
N LEU A 140 19.11 9.32 20.02
CA LEU A 140 19.89 9.79 18.87
C LEU A 140 19.41 9.15 17.55
N MET A 141 18.90 7.92 17.60
CA MET A 141 18.32 7.28 16.44
C MET A 141 17.01 7.95 16.02
N ALA A 142 16.14 8.28 16.98
CA ALA A 142 14.91 9.00 16.73
C ALA A 142 15.17 10.41 16.18
N ASP A 143 16.14 11.14 16.76
CA ASP A 143 16.58 12.44 16.25
C ASP A 143 17.11 12.35 14.81
N SER A 144 17.91 11.32 14.51
CA SER A 144 18.45 11.12 13.17
C SER A 144 17.36 10.83 12.16
N LEU A 145 16.39 9.97 12.51
CA LEU A 145 15.25 9.63 11.66
C LEU A 145 14.36 10.86 11.44
N GLY A 146 14.00 11.60 12.49
CA GLY A 146 13.21 12.82 12.39
C GLY A 146 13.90 13.88 11.52
N THR A 147 15.19 14.15 11.79
CA THR A 147 16.00 15.11 11.01
C THR A 147 16.07 14.72 9.53
N TYR A 148 16.25 13.44 9.23
CA TYR A 148 16.25 12.94 7.85
C TYR A 148 14.88 13.15 7.20
N THR A 149 13.79 12.81 7.88
CA THR A 149 12.42 12.97 7.39
C THR A 149 12.11 14.43 7.08
N HIS A 150 12.42 15.35 7.99
CA HIS A 150 12.30 16.80 7.76
C HIS A 150 13.07 17.26 6.53
N ARG A 151 14.32 16.86 6.40
CA ARG A 151 15.16 17.23 5.25
C ARG A 151 14.56 16.76 3.94
N VAL A 152 14.14 15.50 3.86
CA VAL A 152 13.55 14.92 2.65
C VAL A 152 12.27 15.66 2.27
N LEU A 153 11.33 15.79 3.19
CA LEU A 153 10.02 16.42 2.91
C LEU A 153 10.16 17.89 2.53
N ARG A 154 11.05 18.63 3.21
CA ARG A 154 11.33 20.02 2.87
C ARG A 154 11.91 20.16 1.47
N THR A 155 12.88 19.31 1.10
CA THR A 155 13.47 19.30 -0.25
C THR A 155 12.43 18.99 -1.31
N LEU A 156 11.59 17.99 -1.09
CA LEU A 156 10.52 17.64 -2.01
C LEU A 156 9.50 18.79 -2.17
N LYS A 157 9.11 19.40 -1.08
CA LYS A 157 8.18 20.55 -1.08
C LYS A 157 8.75 21.74 -1.86
N GLU A 158 10.00 22.11 -1.59
CA GLU A 158 10.70 23.19 -2.29
C GLU A 158 10.84 22.93 -3.79
N ALA A 159 10.93 21.65 -4.18
CA ALA A 159 11.00 21.24 -5.58
C ALA A 159 9.63 21.14 -6.28
N GLY A 160 8.51 21.40 -5.57
CA GLY A 160 7.16 21.21 -6.13
C GLY A 160 6.74 19.74 -6.22
N ALA A 161 7.37 18.86 -5.46
CA ALA A 161 7.15 17.42 -5.39
C ALA A 161 6.67 16.97 -4.00
N ALA A 162 5.92 17.82 -3.28
CA ALA A 162 5.39 17.46 -1.97
C ALA A 162 4.53 16.19 -2.05
N PRO A 163 4.77 15.19 -1.20
CA PRO A 163 3.95 13.97 -1.19
C PRO A 163 2.56 14.26 -0.61
N ASP A 164 1.56 13.54 -1.12
CA ASP A 164 0.18 13.55 -0.63
C ASP A 164 -0.05 12.44 0.40
N LEU A 165 0.71 11.35 0.30
CA LEU A 165 0.72 10.25 1.24
C LEU A 165 2.18 9.93 1.61
N VAL A 166 2.42 9.64 2.88
CA VAL A 166 3.75 9.30 3.37
C VAL A 166 3.70 8.01 4.17
N GLN A 167 4.37 7.00 3.68
CA GLN A 167 4.56 5.75 4.37
C GLN A 167 5.79 5.87 5.27
N VAL A 168 5.56 5.79 6.58
CA VAL A 168 6.62 5.86 7.61
C VAL A 168 7.16 4.44 7.80
N CYS A 169 8.05 4.10 6.92
CA CYS A 169 8.75 2.85 6.70
C CYS A 169 7.93 1.70 6.08
N ASN A 170 8.64 0.70 5.55
CA ASN A 170 8.10 -0.44 4.83
C ASN A 170 8.07 -1.69 5.72
N GLU A 171 6.91 -2.39 5.75
CA GLU A 171 6.70 -3.70 6.41
C GLU A 171 7.29 -3.84 7.82
N ILE A 172 7.01 -2.88 8.68
CA ILE A 172 7.71 -2.68 9.96
C ILE A 172 7.18 -3.49 11.15
N MET A 173 6.36 -4.50 10.92
CA MET A 173 5.75 -5.25 12.02
C MET A 173 6.72 -5.98 12.94
N TYR A 174 7.95 -6.18 12.52
CA TYR A 174 8.99 -6.83 13.33
C TYR A 174 10.14 -5.90 13.73
N GLY A 175 10.06 -4.63 13.36
CA GLY A 175 11.04 -3.65 13.78
C GLY A 175 11.33 -2.56 12.79
N LEU A 176 12.16 -1.61 13.22
CA LEU A 176 12.61 -0.44 12.48
C LEU A 176 13.98 -0.01 13.00
N CYS A 177 14.94 0.23 12.10
CA CYS A 177 16.29 0.71 12.46
C CYS A 177 16.93 -0.08 13.60
N ASP A 178 17.02 -1.39 13.45
CA ASP A 178 17.57 -2.35 14.43
C ASP A 178 16.76 -2.46 15.75
N ARG A 179 15.63 -1.75 15.92
CA ARG A 179 14.72 -1.90 17.07
C ARG A 179 13.70 -2.98 16.75
N ARG A 180 14.00 -4.18 17.22
CA ARG A 180 13.13 -5.35 17.03
C ARG A 180 11.92 -5.28 17.95
N VAL A 181 10.77 -5.65 17.42
CA VAL A 181 9.51 -5.78 18.17
C VAL A 181 8.73 -6.99 17.69
N HIS A 182 7.81 -7.46 18.51
CA HIS A 182 6.80 -8.45 18.16
C HIS A 182 5.44 -8.02 18.72
N PRO A 183 4.33 -8.36 18.09
CA PRO A 183 3.01 -7.93 18.57
C PRO A 183 2.65 -8.47 19.93
N TYR A 184 3.26 -9.58 20.35
CA TYR A 184 2.96 -10.31 21.59
C TYR A 184 3.98 -10.11 22.72
N ASP A 185 4.83 -9.08 22.64
CA ASP A 185 5.84 -8.73 23.64
C ASP A 185 6.78 -9.90 24.01
N TYR A 186 7.70 -10.22 23.11
CA TYR A 186 8.74 -11.18 23.40
C TYR A 186 9.88 -10.55 24.23
N ASN A 187 10.54 -11.38 25.02
CA ASN A 187 11.72 -10.95 25.75
C ASN A 187 12.83 -10.49 24.78
N GLY A 188 13.30 -9.29 24.98
CA GLY A 188 14.30 -8.64 24.09
C GLY A 188 13.69 -7.65 23.07
N ASP A 189 12.39 -7.48 23.06
CA ASP A 189 11.74 -6.44 22.25
C ASP A 189 12.09 -5.04 22.78
N ASN A 190 12.35 -4.11 21.86
CA ASN A 190 12.55 -2.69 22.15
C ASN A 190 11.39 -1.84 21.66
N TRP A 191 10.22 -2.00 22.27
CA TRP A 191 9.05 -1.21 21.94
C TRP A 191 9.22 0.28 22.23
N GLU A 192 9.95 0.65 23.28
CA GLU A 192 10.18 2.06 23.64
C GLU A 192 10.95 2.78 22.51
N GLY A 193 12.08 2.24 22.11
CA GLY A 193 12.87 2.78 20.99
C GLY A 193 12.11 2.76 19.68
N TYR A 194 11.41 1.66 19.37
CA TYR A 194 10.61 1.53 18.16
C TYR A 194 9.51 2.62 18.06
N LEU A 195 8.74 2.83 19.13
CA LEU A 195 7.68 3.84 19.20
C LEU A 195 8.24 5.26 19.14
N ALA A 196 9.43 5.50 19.70
CA ALA A 196 10.11 6.79 19.59
C ALA A 196 10.45 7.10 18.12
N LEU A 197 10.93 6.12 17.37
CA LEU A 197 11.22 6.26 15.93
C LEU A 197 9.95 6.59 15.13
N LEU A 198 8.87 5.86 15.35
CA LEU A 198 7.60 6.11 14.66
C LEU A 198 7.04 7.51 14.96
N ARG A 199 7.06 7.92 16.25
CA ARG A 199 6.63 9.27 16.62
C ARG A 199 7.50 10.34 15.94
N ALA A 200 8.81 10.16 15.92
CA ALA A 200 9.72 11.11 15.26
C ALA A 200 9.42 11.25 13.76
N GLY A 201 9.20 10.14 13.06
CA GLY A 201 8.84 10.15 11.65
C GLY A 201 7.47 10.78 11.40
N CYS A 202 6.43 10.35 12.13
CA CYS A 202 5.08 10.88 11.96
C CYS A 202 5.00 12.40 12.30
N ASN A 203 5.64 12.84 13.37
CA ASN A 203 5.68 14.25 13.73
C ASN A 203 6.36 15.09 12.65
N ALA A 204 7.48 14.63 12.11
CA ALA A 204 8.15 15.32 11.02
C ALA A 204 7.27 15.45 9.77
N VAL A 205 6.46 14.43 9.47
CA VAL A 205 5.47 14.51 8.38
C VAL A 205 4.42 15.57 8.68
N ARG A 206 3.82 15.58 9.88
CA ARG A 206 2.81 16.59 10.28
C ARG A 206 3.36 18.00 10.22
N GLU A 207 4.61 18.20 10.61
CA GLU A 207 5.24 19.52 10.61
C GLU A 207 5.58 20.03 9.21
N GLU A 208 6.09 19.16 8.31
CA GLU A 208 6.51 19.61 6.97
C GLU A 208 5.38 19.52 5.93
N CYS A 209 4.50 18.52 6.03
CA CYS A 209 3.43 18.26 5.09
C CYS A 209 2.12 17.96 5.85
N PRO A 210 1.50 18.94 6.54
CA PRO A 210 0.33 18.72 7.40
C PRO A 210 -0.90 18.15 6.68
N GLU A 211 -1.01 18.35 5.36
CA GLU A 211 -2.09 17.82 4.54
C GLU A 211 -1.83 16.37 4.07
N ALA A 212 -0.61 15.87 4.21
CA ALA A 212 -0.27 14.51 3.79
C ALA A 212 -0.87 13.48 4.75
N GLN A 213 -1.40 12.39 4.20
CA GLN A 213 -1.86 11.26 5.00
C GLN A 213 -0.69 10.35 5.36
N ILE A 214 -0.62 9.93 6.61
CA ILE A 214 0.45 9.06 7.13
C ILE A 214 0.00 7.62 7.11
N ILE A 215 0.83 6.75 6.52
CA ILE A 215 0.60 5.32 6.38
C ILE A 215 1.58 4.56 7.28
N ILE A 216 1.08 3.60 8.06
CA ILE A 216 1.90 2.60 8.75
C ILE A 216 1.67 1.25 8.07
N HIS A 217 2.74 0.69 7.51
CA HIS A 217 2.69 -0.49 6.64
C HIS A 217 3.14 -1.77 7.35
N THR A 218 2.31 -2.82 7.24
CA THR A 218 2.61 -4.18 7.75
C THR A 218 2.30 -5.26 6.71
N ASP A 219 2.93 -6.42 6.84
CA ASP A 219 2.79 -7.57 5.92
C ASP A 219 1.77 -8.63 6.40
N ARG A 220 0.87 -8.31 7.34
CA ARG A 220 -0.07 -9.29 7.91
C ARG A 220 -1.54 -8.98 7.59
N PRO A 221 -1.91 -8.91 6.30
CA PRO A 221 -3.21 -8.38 5.86
C PRO A 221 -4.40 -9.23 6.32
N CYS A 222 -4.22 -10.53 6.57
CA CYS A 222 -5.27 -11.45 6.97
C CYS A 222 -5.30 -11.74 8.47
N ASN A 223 -4.29 -11.30 9.23
CA ASN A 223 -4.15 -11.66 10.65
C ASN A 223 -4.78 -10.60 11.57
N LYS A 224 -6.06 -10.79 11.91
CA LYS A 224 -6.83 -9.88 12.77
C LYS A 224 -6.25 -9.75 14.18
N VAL A 225 -5.74 -10.85 14.73
CA VAL A 225 -5.19 -10.87 16.12
C VAL A 225 -3.91 -10.04 16.16
N TYR A 226 -3.04 -10.24 15.18
CA TYR A 226 -1.85 -9.41 15.00
C TYR A 226 -2.21 -7.93 14.87
N ALA A 227 -3.12 -7.59 13.94
CA ALA A 227 -3.56 -6.22 13.72
C ALA A 227 -4.10 -5.57 15.00
N TYR A 228 -4.89 -6.33 15.80
CA TYR A 228 -5.42 -5.84 17.06
C TYR A 228 -4.31 -5.41 18.03
N TYR A 229 -3.35 -6.29 18.31
CA TYR A 229 -2.29 -5.99 19.29
C TYR A 229 -1.34 -4.90 18.77
N TYR A 230 -0.95 -4.98 17.52
CA TYR A 230 0.01 -4.06 16.95
C TYR A 230 -0.55 -2.63 16.85
N TYR A 231 -1.69 -2.43 16.16
CA TYR A 231 -2.23 -1.09 15.96
C TYR A 231 -2.79 -0.45 17.23
N ASN A 232 -3.36 -1.22 18.16
CA ASN A 232 -3.72 -0.67 19.48
C ASN A 232 -2.47 -0.18 20.22
N LYS A 233 -1.37 -0.92 20.19
CA LYS A 233 -0.12 -0.48 20.83
C LYS A 233 0.38 0.84 20.25
N LEU A 234 0.27 1.06 18.95
CA LEU A 234 0.61 2.35 18.33
C LEU A 234 -0.30 3.47 18.81
N ILE A 235 -1.61 3.23 18.81
CA ILE A 235 -2.62 4.21 19.25
C ILE A 235 -2.44 4.56 20.73
N ASP A 236 -2.32 3.54 21.60
CA ASP A 236 -2.18 3.71 23.04
C ASP A 236 -0.89 4.47 23.42
N ASN A 237 0.11 4.48 22.53
CA ASN A 237 1.38 5.21 22.70
C ASN A 237 1.50 6.48 21.86
N GLY A 238 0.39 6.99 21.32
CA GLY A 238 0.32 8.30 20.67
C GLY A 238 1.07 8.38 19.34
N VAL A 239 1.18 7.29 18.59
CA VAL A 239 1.65 7.34 17.18
C VAL A 239 0.54 7.92 16.33
N ASP A 240 0.76 9.09 15.74
CA ASP A 240 -0.22 9.78 14.89
C ASP A 240 -0.09 9.33 13.44
N TYR A 241 -1.07 8.56 12.97
CA TYR A 241 -1.16 8.09 11.59
C TYR A 241 -2.63 8.01 11.14
N ASP A 242 -2.87 7.98 9.83
CA ASP A 242 -4.21 8.02 9.23
C ASP A 242 -4.63 6.67 8.64
N ILE A 243 -3.68 5.95 8.04
CA ILE A 243 -3.94 4.80 7.19
C ILE A 243 -3.17 3.58 7.68
N ILE A 244 -3.88 2.47 7.76
CA ILE A 244 -3.30 1.14 7.91
C ILE A 244 -2.89 0.65 6.52
N GLY A 245 -1.58 0.65 6.23
CA GLY A 245 -1.01 0.11 5.01
C GLY A 245 -0.80 -1.40 5.12
N LEU A 246 -1.18 -2.13 4.08
CA LEU A 246 -1.03 -3.59 4.02
C LEU A 246 -0.48 -4.00 2.66
N CYS A 247 0.35 -5.04 2.62
CA CYS A 247 0.64 -5.72 1.37
C CYS A 247 -0.25 -6.96 1.21
N TYR A 248 -0.60 -7.31 -0.03
CA TYR A 248 -1.31 -8.56 -0.31
C TYR A 248 -0.70 -9.29 -1.49
N TYR A 249 0.07 -10.31 -1.16
CA TYR A 249 0.62 -11.27 -2.11
C TYR A 249 -0.03 -12.62 -1.81
N PRO A 250 -0.96 -13.12 -2.65
CA PRO A 250 -1.77 -14.29 -2.30
C PRO A 250 -0.94 -15.55 -2.00
N PHE A 251 0.19 -15.73 -2.67
CA PHE A 251 1.12 -16.82 -2.40
C PHE A 251 1.82 -16.77 -1.02
N TRP A 252 1.79 -15.61 -0.34
CA TRP A 252 2.27 -15.44 1.05
C TRP A 252 1.13 -15.35 2.07
N HIS A 253 -0.01 -14.74 1.68
CA HIS A 253 -1.00 -14.26 2.60
C HIS A 253 -2.39 -14.91 2.46
N ALA A 254 -2.66 -15.63 1.37
CA ALA A 254 -3.91 -16.35 1.21
C ALA A 254 -3.96 -17.50 2.24
N ASP A 255 -5.04 -17.57 3.00
CA ASP A 255 -5.31 -18.72 3.88
C ASP A 255 -6.07 -19.79 3.07
N PHE A 256 -5.34 -20.42 2.16
CA PHE A 256 -5.86 -21.45 1.28
C PHE A 256 -5.41 -22.82 1.75
N SER A 257 -6.33 -23.63 2.26
CA SER A 257 -6.03 -25.03 2.56
C SER A 257 -6.09 -25.85 1.28
N PRO A 258 -4.97 -26.40 0.79
CA PRO A 258 -4.95 -27.22 -0.41
C PRO A 258 -5.74 -28.53 -0.28
N THR A 259 -6.23 -28.85 0.92
CA THR A 259 -7.06 -30.02 1.21
C THR A 259 -8.55 -29.80 0.94
N SER A 260 -9.00 -28.57 0.67
CA SER A 260 -10.35 -28.34 0.24
C SER A 260 -10.48 -28.74 -1.23
N SER A 261 -11.31 -29.74 -1.49
CA SER A 261 -11.72 -30.16 -2.86
C SER A 261 -12.50 -29.05 -3.61
N ASP A 262 -12.72 -27.93 -2.96
CA ASP A 262 -13.42 -26.77 -3.49
C ASP A 262 -12.49 -25.93 -4.35
N LYS A 263 -12.45 -26.27 -5.64
CA LYS A 263 -11.86 -25.43 -6.69
C LYS A 263 -12.54 -24.07 -6.87
N GLY A 264 -13.12 -23.52 -5.85
CA GLY A 264 -13.83 -22.26 -5.81
C GLY A 264 -13.79 -21.65 -4.42
N ALA A 265 -12.89 -22.14 -3.51
CA ALA A 265 -12.69 -21.49 -2.23
C ALA A 265 -12.33 -20.03 -2.49
N ASP A 266 -13.07 -19.14 -1.84
CA ASP A 266 -12.85 -17.69 -1.90
C ASP A 266 -11.53 -17.36 -1.22
N VAL A 267 -10.45 -17.38 -1.99
CA VAL A 267 -9.08 -17.12 -1.52
C VAL A 267 -8.94 -15.72 -0.91
N LEU A 268 -9.83 -14.79 -1.29
CA LEU A 268 -9.86 -13.44 -0.76
C LEU A 268 -10.72 -13.30 0.50
N ALA A 269 -11.48 -14.33 0.89
CA ALA A 269 -12.34 -14.25 2.08
C ALA A 269 -11.60 -13.88 3.36
N PRO A 270 -10.39 -14.40 3.66
CA PRO A 270 -9.61 -13.97 4.83
C PRO A 270 -9.25 -12.49 4.78
N LEU A 271 -8.83 -11.99 3.63
CA LEU A 271 -8.52 -10.56 3.43
C LEU A 271 -9.75 -9.69 3.65
N VAL A 272 -10.86 -10.00 2.97
CA VAL A 272 -12.14 -9.27 3.12
C VAL A 272 -12.61 -9.28 4.56
N SER A 273 -12.51 -10.43 5.24
CA SER A 273 -12.86 -10.56 6.65
C SER A 273 -11.97 -9.69 7.56
N ALA A 274 -10.67 -9.60 7.25
CA ALA A 274 -9.77 -8.72 7.99
C ALA A 274 -10.08 -7.23 7.74
N MET A 275 -10.39 -6.83 6.49
CA MET A 275 -10.80 -5.45 6.19
C MET A 275 -12.06 -5.04 6.97
N LYS A 276 -13.07 -5.91 7.01
CA LYS A 276 -14.29 -5.69 7.80
C LYS A 276 -13.99 -5.59 9.30
N TYR A 277 -13.09 -6.41 9.80
CA TYR A 277 -12.63 -6.36 11.19
C TYR A 277 -11.92 -5.04 11.51
N LEU A 278 -11.02 -4.58 10.64
CA LEU A 278 -10.32 -3.30 10.80
C LEU A 278 -11.30 -2.12 10.83
N LYS A 279 -12.34 -2.12 9.99
CA LYS A 279 -13.40 -1.10 10.01
C LYS A 279 -14.08 -0.97 11.37
N VAL A 280 -14.34 -2.11 12.02
CA VAL A 280 -15.03 -2.15 13.32
C VAL A 280 -14.05 -1.80 14.47
N THR A 281 -12.83 -2.30 14.39
CA THR A 281 -11.83 -2.15 15.47
C THR A 281 -11.18 -0.78 15.48
N PHE A 282 -10.93 -0.21 14.28
CA PHE A 282 -10.26 1.07 14.08
C PHE A 282 -11.09 1.98 13.15
N PRO A 283 -12.30 2.41 13.59
CA PRO A 283 -13.26 3.09 12.71
C PRO A 283 -12.75 4.41 12.13
N GLU A 284 -11.78 5.05 12.80
CA GLU A 284 -11.18 6.31 12.35
C GLU A 284 -10.01 6.10 11.38
N LYS A 285 -9.59 4.86 11.15
CA LYS A 285 -8.48 4.53 10.25
C LYS A 285 -8.99 4.05 8.90
N ARG A 286 -8.30 4.50 7.85
CA ARG A 286 -8.48 3.96 6.51
C ARG A 286 -7.55 2.77 6.31
N VAL A 287 -7.81 1.96 5.30
CA VAL A 287 -6.95 0.83 4.92
C VAL A 287 -6.54 1.00 3.47
N HIS A 288 -5.25 0.83 3.18
CA HIS A 288 -4.69 0.90 1.85
C HIS A 288 -3.89 -0.36 1.56
N ILE A 289 -4.19 -1.06 0.48
CA ILE A 289 -3.31 -2.11 -0.04
C ILE A 289 -2.18 -1.41 -0.79
N VAL A 290 -1.11 -1.11 -0.07
CA VAL A 290 0.03 -0.33 -0.59
C VAL A 290 0.91 -1.14 -1.53
N GLU A 291 0.80 -2.47 -1.46
CA GLU A 291 1.47 -3.40 -2.35
C GLU A 291 0.60 -4.63 -2.63
N CYS A 292 0.51 -5.01 -3.89
CA CYS A 292 0.02 -6.31 -4.32
C CYS A 292 0.66 -6.67 -5.66
N ALA A 293 0.87 -7.94 -5.94
CA ALA A 293 1.30 -8.37 -7.26
C ALA A 293 0.93 -9.83 -7.52
N TYR A 294 0.92 -10.21 -8.78
CA TYR A 294 0.73 -11.60 -9.22
C TYR A 294 1.54 -11.90 -10.49
N ASN A 295 2.14 -13.08 -10.54
CA ASN A 295 2.99 -13.48 -11.65
C ASN A 295 2.16 -13.89 -12.88
N PHE A 296 2.50 -13.36 -14.06
CA PHE A 296 1.87 -13.77 -15.33
C PHE A 296 2.58 -14.93 -16.02
N GLN A 297 3.78 -15.27 -15.55
CA GLN A 297 4.63 -16.30 -16.12
C GLN A 297 5.57 -16.79 -15.00
N TYR A 298 6.07 -18.00 -15.08
CA TYR A 298 6.93 -18.62 -14.09
C TYR A 298 6.39 -18.58 -12.66
N TRP A 299 6.33 -19.74 -12.06
CA TRP A 299 6.03 -19.89 -10.65
C TRP A 299 7.31 -20.38 -9.97
N PRO A 300 7.64 -19.88 -8.80
CA PRO A 300 8.83 -20.31 -8.08
C PRO A 300 8.79 -21.82 -7.78
N ALA A 301 9.97 -22.35 -7.50
CA ALA A 301 10.13 -23.75 -7.14
C ALA A 301 9.21 -24.12 -5.96
N GLU A 302 8.75 -25.37 -5.95
CA GLU A 302 7.91 -25.91 -4.90
C GLU A 302 8.53 -25.66 -3.51
N GLY A 303 7.73 -25.13 -2.58
CA GLY A 303 8.16 -24.79 -1.23
C GLY A 303 8.68 -23.37 -1.03
N THR A 304 8.77 -22.55 -2.08
CA THR A 304 9.18 -21.12 -1.97
C THR A 304 8.06 -20.26 -1.40
N TYR A 305 6.80 -20.57 -1.71
CA TYR A 305 5.64 -19.83 -1.24
C TYR A 305 4.80 -20.63 -0.25
N ASN A 306 4.07 -19.93 0.62
CA ASN A 306 3.20 -20.56 1.61
C ASN A 306 1.98 -21.22 0.98
N TYR A 307 1.46 -20.63 -0.10
CA TYR A 307 0.21 -21.07 -0.73
C TYR A 307 0.34 -21.17 -2.25
N ASP A 308 -0.07 -22.32 -2.82
CA ASP A 308 -0.21 -22.45 -4.25
C ASP A 308 -1.58 -21.95 -4.70
N THR A 309 -1.63 -20.75 -5.25
CA THR A 309 -2.86 -20.10 -5.71
C THR A 309 -3.16 -20.34 -7.19
N ARG A 310 -2.29 -21.08 -7.91
CA ARG A 310 -2.47 -21.40 -9.34
C ARG A 310 -3.77 -22.13 -9.68
N PRO A 311 -4.39 -22.94 -8.80
CA PRO A 311 -5.71 -23.49 -9.08
C PRO A 311 -6.83 -22.46 -9.19
N VAL A 312 -6.66 -21.28 -8.57
CA VAL A 312 -7.62 -20.15 -8.62
C VAL A 312 -7.24 -19.18 -9.73
N TRP A 313 -6.00 -18.71 -9.71
CA TRP A 313 -5.44 -17.82 -10.72
C TRP A 313 -4.23 -18.50 -11.37
N PRO A 314 -4.39 -19.12 -12.55
CA PRO A 314 -3.27 -19.74 -13.25
C PRO A 314 -2.11 -18.75 -13.46
N ASN A 315 -0.88 -19.25 -13.40
CA ASN A 315 0.32 -18.43 -13.64
C ASN A 315 0.44 -18.07 -15.13
N THR A 316 -0.44 -17.20 -15.58
CA THR A 316 -0.62 -16.73 -16.96
C THR A 316 -1.07 -15.27 -16.94
N VAL A 317 -1.02 -14.62 -18.11
CA VAL A 317 -1.58 -13.25 -18.30
C VAL A 317 -3.06 -13.18 -17.86
N GLN A 318 -3.84 -14.23 -18.18
CA GLN A 318 -5.23 -14.33 -17.74
C GLN A 318 -5.33 -14.41 -16.22
N GLY A 319 -4.52 -15.26 -15.58
CA GLY A 319 -4.55 -15.40 -14.12
C GLY A 319 -4.10 -14.14 -13.39
N GLN A 320 -3.12 -13.39 -13.93
CA GLN A 320 -2.76 -12.06 -13.39
C GLN A 320 -3.93 -11.07 -13.48
N TYR A 321 -4.60 -11.04 -14.62
CA TYR A 321 -5.80 -10.23 -14.81
C TYR A 321 -6.93 -10.63 -13.84
N ASP A 322 -7.21 -11.93 -13.73
CA ASP A 322 -8.25 -12.46 -12.86
C ASP A 322 -7.96 -12.13 -11.38
N PHE A 323 -6.70 -12.24 -10.95
CA PHE A 323 -6.27 -11.80 -9.62
C PHE A 323 -6.58 -10.33 -9.38
N VAL A 324 -6.16 -9.45 -10.29
CA VAL A 324 -6.40 -7.99 -10.15
C VAL A 324 -7.89 -7.69 -10.14
N LYS A 325 -8.64 -8.35 -11.02
CA LYS A 325 -10.09 -8.20 -11.09
C LYS A 325 -10.77 -8.62 -9.80
N ASP A 326 -10.47 -9.80 -9.30
CA ASP A 326 -11.06 -10.33 -8.08
C ASP A 326 -10.69 -9.49 -6.86
N LEU A 327 -9.44 -9.01 -6.77
CA LEU A 327 -9.01 -8.11 -5.70
C LEU A 327 -9.80 -6.80 -5.72
N VAL A 328 -9.92 -6.15 -6.87
CA VAL A 328 -10.66 -4.90 -7.05
C VAL A 328 -12.15 -5.12 -6.71
N ASP A 329 -12.77 -6.15 -7.25
CA ASP A 329 -14.21 -6.41 -7.07
C ASP A 329 -14.56 -6.74 -5.61
N ASN A 330 -13.68 -7.43 -4.89
CA ASN A 330 -13.87 -7.77 -3.48
C ASN A 330 -13.60 -6.59 -2.52
N LEU A 331 -12.66 -5.72 -2.85
CA LEU A 331 -12.32 -4.58 -2.00
C LEU A 331 -13.16 -3.33 -2.28
N LYS A 332 -13.63 -3.14 -3.50
CA LYS A 332 -14.47 -1.99 -3.90
C LYS A 332 -15.68 -1.74 -2.99
N PRO A 333 -16.44 -2.76 -2.53
CA PRO A 333 -17.59 -2.56 -1.65
C PRO A 333 -17.21 -2.13 -0.22
N LEU A 334 -15.94 -2.19 0.15
CA LEU A 334 -15.48 -1.93 1.51
C LEU A 334 -15.15 -0.44 1.66
N GLU A 335 -16.00 0.30 2.37
CA GLU A 335 -15.88 1.76 2.53
C GLU A 335 -14.61 2.23 3.23
N ASN A 336 -14.02 1.41 4.09
CA ASN A 336 -12.78 1.72 4.79
C ASN A 336 -11.52 1.45 3.96
N VAL A 337 -11.63 0.73 2.86
CA VAL A 337 -10.49 0.51 1.95
C VAL A 337 -10.46 1.67 0.96
N ASP A 338 -9.39 2.45 1.00
CA ASP A 338 -9.26 3.66 0.19
C ASP A 338 -8.23 3.55 -0.93
N GLY A 339 -7.40 2.49 -0.97
CA GLY A 339 -6.39 2.40 -2.01
C GLY A 339 -5.92 1.00 -2.35
N ILE A 340 -5.48 0.87 -3.61
CA ILE A 340 -4.80 -0.32 -4.15
C ILE A 340 -3.63 0.16 -5.01
N ASN A 341 -2.40 -0.18 -4.62
CA ASN A 341 -1.19 0.02 -5.40
C ASN A 341 -0.60 -1.32 -5.82
N TYR A 342 -0.39 -1.49 -7.12
CA TYR A 342 0.29 -2.67 -7.65
C TYR A 342 1.81 -2.49 -7.55
N TRP A 343 2.52 -3.53 -7.12
CA TRP A 343 3.96 -3.48 -6.92
C TRP A 343 4.70 -3.93 -8.18
N PHE A 344 5.61 -3.10 -8.68
CA PHE A 344 6.36 -3.27 -9.92
C PHE A 344 5.48 -3.41 -11.20
N PRO A 345 4.49 -2.55 -11.41
CA PRO A 345 3.70 -2.61 -12.64
C PRO A 345 4.55 -2.35 -13.89
N GLU A 346 5.62 -1.56 -13.76
CA GLU A 346 6.55 -1.18 -14.82
C GLU A 346 7.55 -2.28 -15.20
N ASP A 347 7.62 -3.37 -14.47
CA ASP A 347 8.46 -4.51 -14.84
C ASP A 347 8.03 -5.07 -16.20
N ALA A 348 8.98 -5.19 -17.09
CA ALA A 348 8.75 -5.63 -18.47
C ALA A 348 8.95 -7.13 -18.69
N GLY A 349 9.11 -7.90 -17.61
CA GLY A 349 9.31 -9.34 -17.70
C GLY A 349 10.64 -9.72 -18.37
N ASN A 350 10.61 -10.70 -19.26
CA ASN A 350 11.79 -11.29 -19.91
C ASN A 350 12.46 -10.44 -20.99
N GLY A 351 12.62 -9.13 -20.77
CA GLY A 351 13.23 -8.26 -21.78
C GLY A 351 14.71 -7.96 -21.53
N ASP A 352 15.20 -6.95 -22.22
CA ASP A 352 16.56 -6.45 -22.08
C ASP A 352 16.94 -6.16 -20.63
N TYR A 353 15.94 -5.83 -19.81
CA TYR A 353 16.11 -5.56 -18.39
C TYR A 353 16.42 -6.83 -17.59
N VAL A 354 15.77 -7.96 -17.87
CA VAL A 354 16.10 -9.25 -17.24
C VAL A 354 17.56 -9.61 -17.50
N ASN A 355 18.03 -9.42 -18.72
CA ASN A 355 19.43 -9.63 -19.05
C ASN A 355 20.36 -8.68 -18.28
N TRP A 356 19.92 -7.45 -18.03
CA TRP A 356 20.66 -6.48 -17.26
C TRP A 356 20.68 -6.85 -15.77
N THR A 357 19.56 -7.19 -15.18
CA THR A 357 19.46 -7.61 -13.77
C THR A 357 20.12 -8.96 -13.52
N THR A 358 20.01 -9.91 -14.44
CA THR A 358 20.67 -11.21 -14.35
C THR A 358 22.20 -11.08 -14.45
N LYS A 359 22.70 -10.21 -15.32
CA LYS A 359 24.13 -9.86 -15.36
C LYS A 359 24.60 -9.19 -14.08
N ALA A 360 23.74 -8.44 -13.42
CA ALA A 360 23.99 -7.85 -12.12
C ALA A 360 23.86 -8.85 -10.95
N GLY A 361 23.33 -10.02 -11.21
CA GLY A 361 23.09 -11.07 -10.22
C GLY A 361 21.96 -10.77 -9.25
N LEU A 362 20.93 -10.04 -9.70
CA LEU A 362 19.90 -9.48 -8.84
C LEU A 362 18.56 -10.14 -8.91
N VAL A 363 18.24 -10.90 -9.94
CA VAL A 363 16.88 -11.37 -10.09
C VAL A 363 16.85 -12.86 -10.26
N GLU A 364 16.25 -13.45 -9.29
CA GLU A 364 15.55 -14.70 -9.47
C GLU A 364 14.41 -14.42 -10.45
N GLU A 365 14.20 -15.31 -11.42
CA GLU A 365 13.20 -15.16 -12.49
C GLU A 365 11.79 -14.87 -11.97
N GLU A 366 11.52 -15.21 -10.71
CA GLU A 366 10.25 -15.00 -10.03
C GLU A 366 9.88 -13.54 -9.77
N TRP A 367 10.84 -12.63 -9.69
CA TRP A 367 10.59 -11.21 -9.46
C TRP A 367 10.28 -10.45 -10.73
N SER A 368 10.77 -10.93 -11.86
CA SER A 368 10.65 -10.25 -13.16
C SER A 368 9.34 -10.54 -13.92
N ASN A 369 8.41 -11.29 -13.32
CA ASN A 369 7.17 -11.72 -13.95
C ASN A 369 5.91 -11.09 -13.39
N ARG A 370 6.04 -10.03 -12.62
CA ARG A 370 4.90 -9.42 -11.94
C ARG A 370 4.36 -8.20 -12.65
N GLY A 371 5.19 -7.58 -13.49
CA GLY A 371 4.83 -6.39 -14.26
C GLY A 371 3.67 -6.61 -15.23
N PHE A 372 3.16 -5.50 -15.76
CA PHE A 372 2.07 -5.52 -16.73
C PHE A 372 2.54 -5.54 -18.17
N TRP A 373 3.83 -5.63 -18.41
CA TRP A 373 4.42 -5.73 -19.74
C TRP A 373 5.30 -6.96 -19.85
N SER A 374 5.36 -7.49 -21.04
CA SER A 374 6.27 -8.58 -21.40
C SER A 374 7.03 -8.24 -22.66
N GLU A 375 8.15 -8.94 -22.87
CA GLU A 375 8.96 -8.80 -24.07
C GLU A 375 8.11 -9.03 -25.32
N GLY A 376 8.06 -8.00 -26.17
CA GLY A 376 7.46 -8.14 -27.48
C GLY A 376 8.46 -8.77 -28.44
N THR A 377 7.97 -9.52 -29.41
CA THR A 377 8.79 -10.16 -30.47
C THR A 377 9.46 -9.17 -31.43
N THR A 378 9.40 -7.86 -31.16
CA THR A 378 9.97 -6.82 -31.99
C THR A 378 10.75 -5.80 -31.17
N THR A 379 11.83 -5.31 -31.73
CA THR A 379 12.83 -4.36 -31.20
C THR A 379 12.30 -2.99 -30.76
N ALA A 380 11.00 -2.77 -30.68
CA ALA A 380 10.41 -1.45 -30.46
C ALA A 380 9.47 -1.38 -29.24
N GLY A 381 9.95 -1.79 -28.05
CA GLY A 381 9.23 -1.66 -26.78
C GLY A 381 8.43 -2.88 -26.38
N HIS A 382 8.21 -3.00 -25.07
CA HIS A 382 7.49 -4.12 -24.46
C HIS A 382 5.98 -3.99 -24.68
N ALA A 383 5.33 -5.09 -25.08
CA ALA A 383 3.89 -5.13 -25.25
C ALA A 383 3.20 -5.24 -23.88
N ILE A 384 2.10 -4.53 -23.69
CA ILE A 384 1.25 -4.73 -22.54
C ILE A 384 0.63 -6.13 -22.58
N ASN A 385 0.60 -6.81 -21.44
CA ASN A 385 0.00 -8.13 -21.30
C ASN A 385 -1.51 -8.06 -21.51
N LYS A 386 -2.05 -8.89 -22.41
CA LYS A 386 -3.48 -8.93 -22.76
C LYS A 386 -4.04 -10.34 -22.64
N THR A 387 -5.24 -10.45 -22.12
CA THR A 387 -6.03 -11.69 -22.04
C THR A 387 -6.75 -11.96 -23.36
N GLY A 388 -6.07 -12.47 -24.37
CA GLY A 388 -6.68 -12.84 -25.66
C GLY A 388 -6.95 -11.66 -26.61
N ALA A 389 -7.55 -11.96 -27.77
CA ALA A 389 -7.86 -10.98 -28.79
C ALA A 389 -9.02 -10.08 -28.36
N VAL A 390 -8.85 -8.76 -28.53
CA VAL A 390 -9.94 -7.79 -28.39
C VAL A 390 -10.90 -8.05 -29.56
N SER A 391 -12.02 -8.71 -29.30
CA SER A 391 -13.15 -8.69 -30.22
C SER A 391 -13.84 -7.33 -30.10
N GLY A 392 -14.43 -6.79 -31.17
CA GLY A 392 -14.90 -5.41 -31.26
C GLY A 392 -15.94 -4.92 -30.22
N GLU A 393 -16.29 -5.76 -29.25
CA GLU A 393 -17.18 -5.45 -28.12
C GLU A 393 -16.45 -5.28 -26.79
N LYS A 394 -15.17 -5.66 -26.69
CA LYS A 394 -14.39 -5.54 -25.43
C LYS A 394 -13.59 -4.26 -25.41
N THR A 395 -13.63 -3.54 -24.29
CA THR A 395 -12.77 -2.39 -24.04
C THR A 395 -11.36 -2.83 -23.60
N ALA A 396 -10.41 -1.91 -23.63
CA ALA A 396 -9.06 -2.20 -23.08
C ALA A 396 -9.11 -2.60 -21.60
N ALA A 397 -10.09 -2.10 -20.86
CA ALA A 397 -10.32 -2.46 -19.46
C ALA A 397 -10.73 -3.93 -19.27
N ASP A 398 -11.27 -4.55 -20.30
CA ASP A 398 -11.73 -5.94 -20.24
C ASP A 398 -10.63 -6.96 -20.56
N VAL A 399 -9.44 -6.50 -20.92
CA VAL A 399 -8.38 -7.38 -21.43
C VAL A 399 -6.99 -7.13 -20.82
N CYS A 400 -6.83 -6.11 -19.96
CA CYS A 400 -5.54 -5.81 -19.34
C CYS A 400 -5.75 -5.38 -17.88
N ALA A 401 -4.94 -5.95 -16.98
CA ALA A 401 -4.99 -5.67 -15.55
C ALA A 401 -4.88 -4.17 -15.20
N PRO A 402 -3.93 -3.37 -15.76
CA PRO A 402 -3.79 -1.98 -15.38
C PRO A 402 -5.03 -1.13 -15.69
N TYR A 403 -5.77 -1.45 -16.75
CA TYR A 403 -7.02 -0.77 -17.05
C TYR A 403 -8.16 -1.17 -16.12
N TYR A 404 -8.17 -2.44 -15.64
CA TYR A 404 -9.23 -2.90 -14.73
C TYR A 404 -9.15 -2.22 -13.36
N MET A 405 -7.98 -1.86 -12.89
CA MET A 405 -7.77 -1.25 -11.59
C MET A 405 -8.62 0.01 -11.37
N ARG A 406 -8.90 0.79 -12.42
CA ARG A 406 -9.78 1.99 -12.34
C ARG A 406 -11.18 1.71 -11.81
N HIS A 407 -11.67 0.46 -11.94
CA HIS A 407 -12.98 0.07 -11.43
C HIS A 407 -13.07 0.15 -9.92
N PHE A 408 -11.95 0.26 -9.23
CA PHE A 408 -11.94 0.41 -7.77
C PHE A 408 -12.61 1.72 -7.31
N TYR A 409 -12.49 2.82 -8.04
CA TYR A 409 -13.11 4.10 -7.67
C TYR A 409 -14.22 4.59 -8.61
N ASN A 410 -14.37 4.03 -9.79
CA ASN A 410 -15.47 4.38 -10.67
C ASN A 410 -16.76 3.75 -10.15
N GLU A 411 -17.67 4.61 -9.64
CA GLU A 411 -19.00 4.33 -9.12
C GLU A 411 -19.03 3.83 -7.65
N VAL A 412 -19.12 4.80 -6.74
CA VAL A 412 -19.79 4.54 -5.46
C VAL A 412 -21.25 4.20 -5.78
N PRO A 413 -21.83 3.07 -5.34
CA PRO A 413 -23.25 2.83 -5.49
C PRO A 413 -24.03 4.01 -4.89
N GLN A 414 -24.75 4.77 -5.70
CA GLN A 414 -25.74 5.72 -5.22
C GLN A 414 -26.83 4.89 -4.54
N GLY A 415 -26.87 4.86 -3.21
CA GLY A 415 -27.91 4.14 -2.52
C GLY A 415 -27.67 3.76 -1.08
N LEU A 416 -26.69 4.34 -0.41
CA LEU A 416 -26.65 4.31 1.05
C LEU A 416 -26.87 5.75 1.54
N GLU A 417 -28.15 6.07 1.81
CA GLU A 417 -28.51 7.27 2.56
C GLU A 417 -27.67 7.34 3.84
N ALA A 418 -27.19 8.54 4.12
CA ALA A 418 -26.43 8.88 5.31
C ALA A 418 -27.23 8.42 6.56
N VAL A 419 -26.87 7.30 7.12
CA VAL A 419 -27.25 6.96 8.49
C VAL A 419 -26.50 7.96 9.37
N SER A 420 -27.28 8.84 9.99
CA SER A 420 -26.79 9.85 10.92
C SER A 420 -25.82 9.22 11.92
N ARG A 421 -24.57 9.63 11.86
CA ARG A 421 -23.55 9.22 12.83
C ARG A 421 -23.87 9.87 14.18
N GLN A 422 -24.49 9.12 15.07
CA GLN A 422 -24.26 9.33 16.48
C GLN A 422 -22.90 8.65 16.81
N PRO A 423 -22.03 9.27 17.61
CA PRO A 423 -20.80 8.64 18.02
C PRO A 423 -21.14 7.45 18.92
N SER A 424 -21.06 6.26 18.39
CA SER A 424 -21.26 5.03 19.15
C SER A 424 -19.94 4.68 19.82
N ALA A 425 -19.86 4.94 21.09
CA ALA A 425 -18.75 4.48 21.92
C ALA A 425 -18.78 2.94 21.98
N PHE A 426 -17.89 2.29 21.25
CA PHE A 426 -17.62 0.88 21.47
C PHE A 426 -16.90 0.73 22.82
N SER A 427 -17.42 -0.09 23.70
CA SER A 427 -16.73 -0.45 24.94
C SER A 427 -16.17 -1.86 24.82
N LYS A 428 -15.00 -2.07 25.43
CA LYS A 428 -14.37 -3.38 25.52
C LYS A 428 -14.62 -3.93 26.90
N ILE A 429 -15.01 -5.19 26.98
CA ILE A 429 -15.16 -5.88 28.27
C ILE A 429 -14.36 -7.16 28.27
N LEU A 430 -13.80 -7.51 29.43
CA LEU A 430 -13.23 -8.81 29.68
C LEU A 430 -14.29 -9.65 30.38
N LYS A 431 -14.78 -10.70 29.74
CA LYS A 431 -15.76 -11.61 30.29
C LYS A 431 -15.27 -13.04 30.17
N ASP A 432 -15.25 -13.77 31.28
CA ASP A 432 -14.78 -15.16 31.35
C ASP A 432 -13.38 -15.39 30.74
N GLY A 433 -12.46 -14.39 30.89
CA GLY A 433 -11.11 -14.45 30.37
C GLY A 433 -11.01 -14.18 28.86
N GLN A 434 -12.10 -13.80 28.21
CA GLN A 434 -12.14 -13.42 26.79
C GLN A 434 -12.42 -11.93 26.62
N LEU A 435 -11.64 -11.28 25.77
CA LEU A 435 -11.88 -9.91 25.37
C LEU A 435 -13.00 -9.86 24.33
N LEU A 436 -14.08 -9.14 24.64
CA LEU A 436 -15.24 -8.96 23.80
C LEU A 436 -15.43 -7.48 23.46
N ILE A 437 -15.94 -7.21 22.27
CA ILE A 437 -16.34 -5.87 21.81
C ILE A 437 -17.85 -5.75 22.07
N VAL A 438 -18.25 -4.75 22.84
CA VAL A 438 -19.65 -4.39 23.03
C VAL A 438 -20.06 -3.49 21.88
N GLN A 439 -21.01 -3.92 21.06
CA GLN A 439 -21.56 -3.11 19.97
C GLN A 439 -22.57 -2.06 20.51
N PRO A 440 -22.89 -1.02 19.74
CA PRO A 440 -23.85 0.00 20.16
C PRO A 440 -25.25 -0.53 20.49
N ASP A 441 -25.62 -1.69 19.93
CA ASP A 441 -26.87 -2.39 20.21
C ASP A 441 -26.81 -3.27 21.49
N GLY A 442 -25.67 -3.23 22.20
CA GLY A 442 -25.41 -4.04 23.38
C GLY A 442 -24.99 -5.49 23.08
N SER A 443 -24.89 -5.89 21.85
CA SER A 443 -24.42 -7.23 21.48
C SER A 443 -22.92 -7.37 21.69
N LEU A 444 -22.48 -8.58 22.05
CA LEU A 444 -21.08 -8.93 22.28
C LEU A 444 -20.53 -9.67 21.06
N VAL A 445 -19.38 -9.23 20.57
CA VAL A 445 -18.68 -9.86 19.45
C VAL A 445 -17.32 -10.30 19.90
N GLY A 446 -16.98 -11.58 19.68
CA GLY A 446 -15.65 -12.10 19.90
C GLY A 446 -14.64 -11.54 18.88
N LEU A 447 -13.36 -11.63 19.19
CA LEU A 447 -12.28 -11.22 18.28
C LEU A 447 -12.25 -12.04 16.96
N ASP A 448 -12.92 -13.19 16.95
CA ASP A 448 -13.15 -14.04 15.77
C ASP A 448 -14.36 -13.62 14.93
N GLY A 449 -15.06 -12.55 15.33
CA GLY A 449 -16.27 -12.06 14.67
C GLY A 449 -17.56 -12.83 15.03
N SER A 450 -17.49 -13.82 15.93
CA SER A 450 -18.68 -14.54 16.40
C SER A 450 -19.52 -13.68 17.34
N ARG A 451 -20.86 -13.62 17.13
CA ARG A 451 -21.81 -13.04 18.11
C ARG A 451 -21.94 -13.98 19.31
N ARG A 452 -21.91 -13.41 20.50
CA ARG A 452 -22.09 -14.13 21.76
C ARG A 452 -23.12 -13.45 22.66
#